data_4d19eca3bfafe98701c2f3861f7e1d68
#
_entry.id   4d19eca3bfafe98701c2f3861f7e1d68
#
_cell.length_a   1.000
_cell.length_b   1.000
_cell.length_c   1.000
_cell.angle_alpha   90.00
_cell.angle_beta   90.00
_cell.angle_gamma   90.00
#
_symmetry.space_group_name_H-M   'P 1'
#
loop_
_entity.id
_entity.type
_entity.pdbx_description
1 polymer ?
#
loop_
_entity_poly.entity_id
_entity_poly.type
_entity_poly.pdbx_seq_one_letter_code
_entity_poly.pdbx_strand_id
1 'polypeptide(L)'
;LTGDDIARMARQPKLCPQFHLSLQSGCDATLTRMRRHYDTAEYMRIVQALRAHFENCALTTDVMVGFPGETDAEFKRSLSFVESLGLAKAHVFAYSRSPGTRAADMTGQLPEAVKEARSARMIEATNRTRAAFLAGQAGRTANVLF
;
A
#
# COMPACT_ATOMS: atom_id res chain seq x y z
N LEU A 1 -12.13 -9.80 0.14
CA LEU A 1 -11.54 -10.66 -0.89
C LEU A 1 -10.99 -11.91 -0.21
N THR A 2 -11.57 -13.06 -0.51
CA THR A 2 -11.18 -14.35 0.05
C THR A 2 -10.19 -15.08 -0.86
N GLY A 3 -9.54 -16.14 -0.33
CA GLY A 3 -8.68 -17.02 -1.15
C GLY A 3 -9.45 -17.68 -2.29
N ASP A 4 -10.71 -18.07 -2.06
CA ASP A 4 -11.56 -18.66 -3.08
C ASP A 4 -11.93 -17.65 -4.19
N ASP A 5 -12.15 -16.39 -3.83
CA ASP A 5 -12.38 -15.34 -4.83
C ASP A 5 -11.15 -15.16 -5.72
N ILE A 6 -9.95 -15.15 -5.13
CA ILE A 6 -8.68 -15.03 -5.86
C ILE A 6 -8.46 -16.25 -6.77
N ALA A 7 -8.72 -17.46 -6.27
CA ALA A 7 -8.62 -18.68 -7.08
C ALA A 7 -9.61 -18.69 -8.26
N ARG A 8 -10.81 -18.16 -8.06
CA ARG A 8 -11.80 -17.99 -9.15
C ARG A 8 -11.34 -16.95 -10.17
N MET A 9 -10.80 -15.82 -9.71
CA MET A 9 -10.24 -14.77 -10.57
C MET A 9 -9.11 -15.30 -11.44
N ALA A 10 -8.21 -16.12 -10.87
CA ALA A 10 -7.08 -16.71 -11.59
C ALA A 10 -7.47 -17.65 -12.75
N ARG A 11 -8.72 -18.12 -12.77
CA ARG A 11 -9.24 -18.93 -13.90
C ARG A 11 -9.71 -18.09 -15.09
N GLN A 12 -9.70 -16.76 -14.95
CA GLN A 12 -10.15 -15.84 -16.01
C GLN A 12 -8.98 -15.47 -16.92
N PRO A 13 -8.89 -15.97 -18.15
CA PRO A 13 -7.72 -15.78 -19.01
C PRO A 13 -7.53 -14.34 -19.49
N LYS A 14 -8.58 -13.51 -19.36
CA LYS A 14 -8.54 -12.08 -19.75
C LYS A 14 -8.17 -11.15 -18.59
N LEU A 15 -7.99 -11.67 -17.39
CA LEU A 15 -7.62 -10.87 -16.23
C LEU A 15 -6.11 -10.67 -16.19
N CYS A 16 -5.67 -9.43 -16.34
CA CYS A 16 -4.26 -9.09 -16.21
C CYS A 16 -3.78 -9.24 -14.75
N PRO A 17 -2.55 -9.73 -14.50
CA PRO A 17 -2.01 -9.93 -13.16
C PRO A 17 -1.55 -8.60 -12.51
N GLN A 18 -2.42 -7.61 -12.50
CA GLN A 18 -2.20 -6.30 -11.88
C GLN A 18 -3.38 -5.96 -10.98
N PHE A 19 -3.09 -5.67 -9.71
CA PHE A 19 -4.12 -5.37 -8.71
C PHE A 19 -3.74 -4.13 -7.92
N HIS A 20 -4.74 -3.27 -7.74
CA HIS A 20 -4.63 -2.15 -6.83
C HIS A 20 -5.36 -2.46 -5.53
N LEU A 21 -4.62 -2.49 -4.42
CA LEU A 21 -5.15 -2.76 -3.09
C LEU A 21 -4.82 -1.58 -2.18
N SER A 22 -5.80 -0.75 -1.85
CA SER A 22 -5.59 0.42 -0.98
C SER A 22 -5.25 0.00 0.45
N LEU A 23 -3.98 0.15 0.85
CA LEU A 23 -3.48 -0.16 2.20
C LEU A 23 -3.76 0.96 3.18
N GLN A 24 -3.53 2.18 2.77
CA GLN A 24 -3.60 3.43 3.55
C GLN A 24 -2.51 3.57 4.62
N SER A 25 -2.25 2.56 5.44
CA SER A 25 -1.16 2.53 6.43
C SER A 25 -0.71 1.09 6.69
N GLY A 26 0.58 0.89 6.89
CA GLY A 26 1.16 -0.38 7.33
C GLY A 26 1.24 -0.51 8.86
N CYS A 27 0.41 0.22 9.61
CA CYS A 27 0.35 0.14 11.06
C CYS A 27 -1.10 0.00 11.53
N ASP A 28 -1.41 -1.08 12.25
CA ASP A 28 -2.77 -1.42 12.67
C ASP A 28 -3.40 -0.35 13.58
N ALA A 29 -2.61 0.28 14.46
CA ALA A 29 -3.10 1.37 15.30
C ALA A 29 -3.57 2.57 14.46
N THR A 30 -2.84 2.89 13.39
CA THR A 30 -3.23 3.94 12.45
C THR A 30 -4.44 3.54 11.62
N LEU A 31 -4.50 2.29 11.12
CA LEU A 31 -5.66 1.76 10.40
C LEU A 31 -6.93 1.81 11.27
N THR A 32 -6.82 1.45 12.54
CA THR A 32 -7.95 1.54 13.51
C THR A 32 -8.42 2.99 13.66
N ARG A 33 -7.52 3.97 13.79
CA ARG A 33 -7.87 5.39 13.85
C ARG A 33 -8.52 5.89 12.55
N MET A 34 -8.07 5.36 11.40
CA MET A 34 -8.69 5.62 10.09
C MET A 34 -10.03 4.90 9.90
N ARG A 35 -10.46 4.07 10.87
CA ARG A 35 -11.67 3.24 10.80
C ARG A 35 -11.67 2.27 9.63
N ARG A 36 -10.51 1.69 9.33
CA ARG A 36 -10.41 0.61 8.37
C ARG A 36 -10.85 -0.70 9.02
N HIS A 37 -11.49 -1.57 8.25
CA HIS A 37 -12.03 -2.86 8.69
C HIS A 37 -11.09 -4.04 8.37
N TYR A 38 -9.84 -3.77 8.12
CA TYR A 38 -8.77 -4.74 7.88
C TYR A 38 -7.52 -4.33 8.66
N ASP A 39 -6.66 -5.29 8.89
CA ASP A 39 -5.35 -5.10 9.50
C ASP A 39 -4.21 -5.48 8.53
N THR A 40 -2.97 -5.28 8.95
CA THR A 40 -1.79 -5.60 8.15
C THR A 40 -1.65 -7.11 7.89
N ALA A 41 -2.09 -7.96 8.81
CA ALA A 41 -2.05 -9.40 8.65
C ALA A 41 -3.02 -9.88 7.56
N GLU A 42 -4.25 -9.35 7.55
CA GLU A 42 -5.23 -9.64 6.51
C GLU A 42 -4.75 -9.14 5.15
N TYR A 43 -4.21 -7.92 5.09
CA TYR A 43 -3.65 -7.37 3.86
C TYR A 43 -2.52 -8.26 3.30
N MET A 44 -1.58 -8.68 4.16
CA MET A 44 -0.49 -9.58 3.77
C MET A 44 -1.01 -10.93 3.24
N ARG A 45 -2.05 -11.51 3.87
CA ARG A 45 -2.67 -12.76 3.39
C ARG A 45 -3.22 -12.61 1.96
N ILE A 46 -3.87 -11.47 1.67
CA ILE A 46 -4.38 -11.19 0.32
C ILE A 46 -3.23 -11.05 -0.68
N VAL A 47 -2.17 -10.33 -0.32
CA VAL A 47 -0.97 -10.17 -1.16
C VAL A 47 -0.33 -11.52 -1.48
N GLN A 48 -0.16 -12.38 -0.46
CA GLN A 48 0.39 -13.72 -0.63
C GLN A 48 -0.49 -14.61 -1.52
N ALA A 49 -1.80 -14.57 -1.32
CA ALA A 49 -2.75 -15.32 -2.14
C ALA A 49 -2.72 -14.86 -3.60
N LEU A 50 -2.68 -13.56 -3.87
CA LEU A 50 -2.55 -13.04 -5.24
C LEU A 50 -1.25 -13.54 -5.91
N ARG A 51 -0.13 -13.46 -5.21
CA ARG A 51 1.16 -13.93 -5.74
C ARG A 51 1.23 -15.44 -5.96
N ALA A 52 0.50 -16.21 -5.16
CA ALA A 52 0.42 -17.66 -5.32
C ALA A 52 -0.41 -18.07 -6.55
N HIS A 53 -1.39 -17.26 -6.96
CA HIS A 53 -2.31 -17.60 -8.05
C HIS A 53 -1.99 -16.87 -9.37
N PHE A 54 -1.27 -15.76 -9.30
CA PHE A 54 -0.92 -14.95 -10.48
C PHE A 54 0.59 -14.83 -10.62
N GLU A 55 1.13 -15.44 -11.63
CA GLU A 55 2.54 -15.30 -11.95
C GLU A 55 2.88 -13.83 -12.27
N ASN A 56 4.02 -13.36 -11.76
CA ASN A 56 4.50 -12.00 -11.99
C ASN A 56 3.48 -10.90 -11.63
N CYS A 57 2.74 -11.11 -10.54
CA CYS A 57 1.69 -10.23 -10.08
C CYS A 57 2.22 -8.82 -9.73
N ALA A 58 1.74 -7.81 -10.43
CA ALA A 58 2.01 -6.40 -10.14
C ALA A 58 1.00 -5.88 -9.11
N LEU A 59 1.50 -5.54 -7.92
CA LEU A 59 0.66 -4.96 -6.86
C LEU A 59 0.94 -3.47 -6.71
N THR A 60 -0.12 -2.68 -6.66
CA THR A 60 -0.07 -1.24 -6.41
C THR A 60 -0.94 -0.87 -5.23
N THR A 61 -0.62 0.23 -4.55
CA THR A 61 -1.36 0.67 -3.37
C THR A 61 -1.36 2.19 -3.21
N ASP A 62 -2.21 2.66 -2.32
CA ASP A 62 -2.17 4.01 -1.76
C ASP A 62 -1.68 3.94 -0.31
N VAL A 63 -0.78 4.86 0.07
CA VAL A 63 -0.26 5.00 1.43
C VAL A 63 -0.36 6.46 1.86
N MET A 64 -1.04 6.70 2.97
CA MET A 64 -1.13 8.00 3.63
C MET A 64 -0.12 8.06 4.76
N VAL A 65 0.61 9.16 4.88
CA VAL A 65 1.49 9.46 6.01
C VAL A 65 0.99 10.67 6.77
N GLY A 66 1.33 10.74 8.06
CA GLY A 66 0.99 11.90 8.87
C GLY A 66 -0.48 12.01 9.23
N PHE A 67 -1.21 10.90 9.27
CA PHE A 67 -2.58 10.88 9.79
C PHE A 67 -2.60 11.37 11.25
N PRO A 68 -3.65 12.08 11.71
CA PRO A 68 -3.71 12.60 13.09
C PRO A 68 -3.38 11.53 14.14
N GLY A 69 -2.44 11.85 15.03
CA GLY A 69 -1.96 10.97 16.06
C GLY A 69 -0.94 9.90 15.63
N GLU A 70 -0.50 9.89 14.37
CA GLU A 70 0.55 8.97 13.93
C GLU A 70 1.88 9.31 14.62
N THR A 71 2.39 8.38 15.44
CA THR A 71 3.69 8.52 16.12
C THR A 71 4.84 8.12 15.19
N ASP A 72 6.08 8.45 15.59
CA ASP A 72 7.27 8.01 14.85
C ASP A 72 7.41 6.48 14.82
N ALA A 73 7.03 5.81 15.91
CA ALA A 73 7.05 4.36 15.99
C ALA A 73 6.03 3.74 15.01
N GLU A 74 4.84 4.31 14.92
CA GLU A 74 3.79 3.87 13.98
C GLU A 74 4.21 4.12 12.53
N PHE A 75 4.78 5.28 12.23
CA PHE A 75 5.33 5.57 10.91
C PHE A 75 6.44 4.57 10.53
N LYS A 76 7.37 4.27 11.43
CA LYS A 76 8.42 3.27 11.16
C LYS A 76 7.86 1.88 10.89
N ARG A 77 6.84 1.45 11.63
CA ARG A 77 6.13 0.18 11.37
C ARG A 77 5.49 0.19 9.99
N SER A 78 4.77 1.27 9.65
CA SER A 78 4.14 1.43 8.34
C SER A 78 5.18 1.37 7.20
N LEU A 79 6.30 2.07 7.35
CA LEU A 79 7.40 2.07 6.39
C LEU A 79 7.95 0.66 6.16
N SER A 80 8.32 -0.04 7.25
CA SER A 80 8.86 -1.41 7.17
C SER A 80 7.86 -2.39 6.55
N PHE A 81 6.58 -2.26 6.88
CA PHE A 81 5.54 -3.12 6.30
C PHE A 81 5.40 -2.87 4.80
N VAL A 82 5.33 -1.60 4.37
CA VAL A 82 5.22 -1.24 2.95
C VAL A 82 6.44 -1.75 2.15
N GLU A 83 7.65 -1.62 2.70
CA GLU A 83 8.86 -2.16 2.07
C GLU A 83 8.78 -3.68 1.91
N SER A 84 8.28 -4.40 2.92
CA SER A 84 8.15 -5.86 2.89
C SER A 84 7.18 -6.37 1.83
N LEU A 85 6.26 -5.52 1.36
CA LEU A 85 5.28 -5.90 0.35
C LEU A 85 5.86 -6.03 -1.06
N GLY A 86 7.04 -5.46 -1.36
CA GLY A 86 7.66 -5.55 -2.69
C GLY A 86 6.73 -5.05 -3.81
N LEU A 87 6.15 -3.88 -3.63
CA LEU A 87 5.14 -3.32 -4.51
C LEU A 87 5.72 -2.85 -5.85
N ALA A 88 4.95 -3.03 -6.93
CA ALA A 88 5.27 -2.47 -8.24
C ALA A 88 5.12 -0.94 -8.27
N LYS A 89 4.20 -0.39 -7.47
CA LYS A 89 4.03 1.07 -7.30
C LYS A 89 3.23 1.35 -6.03
N ALA A 90 3.56 2.45 -5.36
CA ALA A 90 2.72 3.04 -4.33
C ALA A 90 2.49 4.52 -4.63
N HIS A 91 1.26 4.98 -4.41
CA HIS A 91 0.92 6.39 -4.35
C HIS A 91 1.02 6.84 -2.90
N VAL A 92 2.01 7.66 -2.62
CA VAL A 92 2.25 8.20 -1.28
C VAL A 92 1.73 9.62 -1.22
N PHE A 93 0.92 9.91 -0.21
CA PHE A 93 0.42 11.26 0.04
C PHE A 93 0.39 11.57 1.53
N ALA A 94 0.66 12.84 1.86
CA ALA A 94 0.53 13.34 3.21
C ALA A 94 -0.94 13.61 3.53
N TYR A 95 -1.33 13.35 4.79
CA TYR A 95 -2.65 13.75 5.25
C TYR A 95 -2.85 15.25 5.10
N SER A 96 -3.93 15.63 4.44
CA SER A 96 -4.38 17.01 4.30
C SER A 96 -5.69 17.21 5.07
N ARG A 97 -5.73 18.24 5.91
CA ARG A 97 -6.91 18.55 6.71
C ARG A 97 -8.01 19.09 5.82
N SER A 98 -9.10 18.36 5.69
CA SER A 98 -10.28 18.75 4.90
C SER A 98 -11.44 19.10 5.83
N PRO A 99 -11.95 20.34 5.82
CA PRO A 99 -13.09 20.74 6.66
C PRO A 99 -14.29 19.81 6.49
N GLY A 100 -15.00 19.53 7.58
CA GLY A 100 -16.17 18.65 7.59
C GLY A 100 -15.85 17.16 7.65
N THR A 101 -14.57 16.75 7.70
CA THR A 101 -14.18 15.38 7.93
C THR A 101 -13.87 15.14 9.41
N ARG A 102 -14.19 13.93 9.94
CA ARG A 102 -13.83 13.58 11.32
C ARG A 102 -12.34 13.70 11.60
N ALA A 103 -11.51 13.37 10.63
CA ALA A 103 -10.06 13.47 10.77
C ALA A 103 -9.60 14.92 10.95
N ALA A 104 -10.32 15.89 10.40
CA ALA A 104 -10.02 17.31 10.59
C ALA A 104 -10.23 17.78 12.04
N ASP A 105 -11.14 17.12 12.77
CA ASP A 105 -11.49 17.44 14.15
C ASP A 105 -10.73 16.61 15.17
N MET A 106 -9.92 15.64 14.72
CA MET A 106 -9.10 14.82 15.60
C MET A 106 -7.97 15.64 16.23
N THR A 107 -7.68 15.32 17.49
CA THR A 107 -6.46 15.81 18.15
C THR A 107 -5.22 15.13 17.57
N GLY A 108 -4.04 15.70 17.83
CA GLY A 108 -2.79 15.10 17.33
C GLY A 108 -2.51 15.39 15.86
N GLN A 109 -3.00 16.52 15.33
CA GLN A 109 -2.60 17.03 14.01
C GLN A 109 -1.08 17.24 13.98
N LEU A 110 -0.41 16.71 12.95
CA LEU A 110 1.03 16.79 12.82
C LEU A 110 1.44 18.08 12.07
N PRO A 111 2.60 18.66 12.43
CA PRO A 111 3.20 19.76 11.67
C PRO A 111 3.47 19.34 10.21
N GLU A 112 3.37 20.29 9.29
CA GLU A 112 3.60 20.04 7.86
C GLU A 112 4.99 19.48 7.58
N ALA A 113 6.03 20.05 8.23
CA ALA A 113 7.40 19.56 8.09
C ALA A 113 7.58 18.08 8.46
N VAL A 114 6.84 17.58 9.45
CA VAL A 114 6.85 16.16 9.83
C VAL A 114 6.20 15.31 8.74
N LYS A 115 5.09 15.75 8.19
CA LYS A 115 4.39 15.05 7.11
C LYS A 115 5.23 15.01 5.83
N GLU A 116 5.87 16.11 5.46
CA GLU A 116 6.79 16.19 4.33
C GLU A 116 7.98 15.23 4.49
N ALA A 117 8.63 15.24 5.66
CA ALA A 117 9.74 14.33 5.94
C ALA A 117 9.32 12.85 5.87
N ARG A 118 8.14 12.49 6.39
CA ARG A 118 7.60 11.14 6.30
C ARG A 118 7.24 10.75 4.87
N SER A 119 6.64 11.67 4.10
CA SER A 119 6.37 11.46 2.68
C SER A 119 7.64 11.18 1.89
N ALA A 120 8.67 12.00 2.06
CA ALA A 120 9.94 11.80 1.36
C ALA A 120 10.54 10.41 1.64
N ARG A 121 10.56 9.98 2.91
CA ARG A 121 11.06 8.65 3.29
C ARG A 121 10.23 7.51 2.73
N MET A 122 8.91 7.63 2.75
CA MET A 122 8.01 6.60 2.20
C MET A 122 8.15 6.52 0.68
N ILE A 123 8.25 7.66 -0.02
CA ILE A 123 8.46 7.72 -1.47
C ILE A 123 9.80 7.07 -1.83
N GLU A 124 10.86 7.37 -1.10
CA GLU A 124 12.17 6.75 -1.33
C GLU A 124 12.10 5.22 -1.20
N ALA A 125 11.48 4.72 -0.14
CA ALA A 125 11.30 3.29 0.10
C ALA A 125 10.50 2.62 -1.02
N THR A 126 9.38 3.22 -1.42
CA THR A 126 8.52 2.67 -2.48
C THR A 126 9.15 2.78 -3.87
N ASN A 127 10.03 3.75 -4.12
CA ASN A 127 10.84 3.82 -5.32
C ASN A 127 11.87 2.68 -5.40
N ARG A 128 12.47 2.29 -4.25
CA ARG A 128 13.36 1.11 -4.20
C ARG A 128 12.61 -0.18 -4.54
N THR A 129 11.43 -0.40 -3.97
CA THR A 129 10.60 -1.60 -4.27
C THR A 129 10.15 -1.61 -5.73
N ARG A 130 9.77 -0.46 -6.27
CA ARG A 130 9.43 -0.30 -7.69
C ARG A 130 10.61 -0.63 -8.60
N ALA A 131 11.81 -0.11 -8.30
CA ALA A 131 13.01 -0.38 -9.09
C ALA A 131 13.34 -1.89 -9.09
N ALA A 132 13.23 -2.55 -7.95
CA ALA A 132 13.42 -4.00 -7.83
C ALA A 132 12.39 -4.78 -8.65
N PHE A 133 11.11 -4.39 -8.59
CA PHE A 133 10.06 -5.01 -9.41
C PHE A 133 10.34 -4.86 -10.91
N LEU A 134 10.69 -3.65 -11.36
CA LEU A 134 11.00 -3.37 -12.78
C LEU A 134 12.24 -4.12 -13.23
N ALA A 135 13.28 -4.22 -12.42
CA ALA A 135 14.47 -5.01 -12.73
C ALA A 135 14.13 -6.49 -12.95
N GLY A 136 13.19 -7.04 -12.20
CA GLY A 136 12.68 -8.41 -12.38
C GLY A 136 11.85 -8.60 -13.66
N GLN A 137 11.48 -7.54 -14.37
CA GLN A 137 10.78 -7.63 -15.66
C GLN A 137 11.76 -7.67 -16.87
N ALA A 138 13.01 -7.31 -16.67
CA ALA A 138 14.00 -7.29 -17.75
C ALA A 138 14.20 -8.71 -18.34
N GLY A 139 14.20 -8.81 -19.65
CA GLY A 139 14.34 -10.08 -20.38
C GLY A 139 13.07 -10.94 -20.44
N ARG A 140 11.93 -10.48 -19.88
CA ARG A 140 10.65 -11.16 -20.03
C ARG A 140 9.91 -10.71 -21.28
N THR A 141 9.14 -11.62 -21.86
CA THR A 141 8.17 -11.31 -22.92
C THR A 141 6.77 -11.26 -22.32
N ALA A 142 6.00 -10.25 -22.66
CA ALA A 142 4.61 -10.09 -22.23
C ALA A 142 3.69 -9.73 -23.39
N ASN A 143 2.46 -10.21 -23.36
CA ASN A 143 1.41 -9.74 -24.25
C ASN A 143 0.85 -8.43 -23.72
N VAL A 144 0.78 -7.41 -24.59
CA VAL A 144 0.29 -6.07 -24.24
C VAL A 144 -0.91 -5.73 -25.10
N LEU A 145 -1.94 -5.18 -24.47
CA LEU A 145 -3.08 -4.58 -25.18
C LEU A 145 -2.81 -3.08 -25.32
N PHE A 146 -2.88 -2.57 -26.55
CA PHE A 146 -2.76 -1.16 -26.89
C PHE A 146 -4.12 -0.53 -27.07
#